data_cc6c7449c6061156b0d7de1e87861d82
#
_entry.id   cc6c7449c6061156b0d7de1e87861d82
#
_cell.length_a   1.000
_cell.length_b   1.000
_cell.length_c   1.000
_cell.angle_alpha   90.00
_cell.angle_beta   90.00
_cell.angle_gamma   90.00
#
_symmetry.space_group_name_H-M   'P 1'
#
loop_
_entity.id
_entity.type
_entity.pdbx_description
1 polymer ?
#
loop_
_entity_poly.entity_id
_entity_poly.type
_entity_poly.pdbx_seq_one_letter_code
_entity_poly.pdbx_strand_id
1 'polypeptide(L)'
;WVVAADQPVAIALHGGAGTIERDRMSTEVEAEYRSFLDSAISEGYRQLQAGEEGLDVVVAIIQRMEDSPLFNAGKGSVYTWDGKHELDASIMHGAQLNAGAVAGVTTVQSPIALARAVMEQSPHVMLASKGAEQFARELGIPEVSPAYFETERRKRALESYKARKQAGVEPRVDFKFGTVGVVVLDSKGNLVAGTSTGGMTGKRWGRIGDAPVSYTHLTLPTNC
;
A
#
# COMPACT_ATOMS: atom_id res chain seq x y z
N TRP A 1 -21.98 -38.32 -1.58
CA TRP A 1 -20.81 -37.49 -1.26
C TRP A 1 -20.62 -36.52 -2.44
N VAL A 2 -21.03 -35.26 -2.26
CA VAL A 2 -20.66 -34.19 -3.18
C VAL A 2 -19.26 -33.78 -2.76
N VAL A 3 -18.26 -34.13 -3.53
CA VAL A 3 -16.93 -33.50 -3.42
C VAL A 3 -17.15 -32.08 -3.94
N ALA A 4 -17.14 -31.11 -3.02
CA ALA A 4 -17.07 -29.72 -3.44
C ALA A 4 -15.78 -29.58 -4.26
N ALA A 5 -15.89 -29.19 -5.52
CA ALA A 5 -14.72 -28.88 -6.31
C ALA A 5 -13.99 -27.73 -5.58
N ASP A 6 -12.68 -27.90 -5.36
CA ASP A 6 -11.86 -26.83 -4.81
C ASP A 6 -12.06 -25.59 -5.67
N GLN A 7 -12.62 -24.54 -5.07
CA GLN A 7 -12.79 -23.27 -5.76
C GLN A 7 -11.38 -22.71 -6.06
N PRO A 8 -11.15 -22.24 -7.28
CA PRO A 8 -9.83 -21.70 -7.63
C PRO A 8 -9.50 -20.49 -6.77
N VAL A 9 -8.28 -20.46 -6.26
CA VAL A 9 -7.74 -19.28 -5.56
C VAL A 9 -6.69 -18.62 -6.44
N ALA A 10 -6.57 -17.29 -6.31
CA ALA A 10 -5.58 -16.53 -7.05
C ALA A 10 -5.05 -15.36 -6.21
N ILE A 11 -3.81 -14.99 -6.45
CA ILE A 11 -3.19 -13.79 -5.89
C ILE A 11 -2.37 -13.10 -6.97
N ALA A 12 -2.47 -11.78 -7.03
CA ALA A 12 -1.58 -10.92 -7.78
C ALA A 12 -1.11 -9.78 -6.88
N LEU A 13 0.16 -9.41 -7.01
CA LEU A 13 0.73 -8.29 -6.25
C LEU A 13 1.68 -7.47 -7.13
N HIS A 14 1.88 -6.20 -6.77
CA HIS A 14 2.89 -5.34 -7.36
C HIS A 14 3.61 -4.50 -6.30
N GLY A 15 4.89 -4.27 -6.49
CA GLY A 15 5.76 -3.48 -5.61
C GLY A 15 5.88 -2.01 -5.99
N GLY A 16 5.07 -1.53 -6.92
CA GLY A 16 5.06 -0.16 -7.41
C GLY A 16 5.14 -0.06 -8.93
N ALA A 17 4.57 1.02 -9.49
CA ALA A 17 4.67 1.35 -10.90
C ALA A 17 5.72 2.46 -11.10
N GLY A 18 6.59 2.32 -12.10
CA GLY A 18 7.26 3.46 -12.73
C GLY A 18 8.71 3.73 -12.40
N THR A 19 9.45 2.87 -11.67
CA THR A 19 10.88 3.14 -11.42
C THR A 19 11.80 1.93 -11.40
N ILE A 20 11.33 0.83 -11.89
CA ILE A 20 12.19 -0.34 -12.08
C ILE A 20 12.75 -0.29 -13.51
N GLU A 21 13.64 0.67 -13.78
CA GLU A 21 14.48 0.60 -14.96
C GLU A 21 15.58 -0.42 -14.67
N ARG A 22 15.49 -1.59 -15.30
CA ARG A 22 16.48 -2.68 -15.16
C ARG A 22 17.92 -2.19 -15.31
N ASP A 23 18.15 -1.28 -16.24
CA ASP A 23 19.48 -0.73 -16.56
C ASP A 23 20.09 0.13 -15.44
N ARG A 24 19.31 0.42 -14.38
CA ARG A 24 19.73 1.26 -13.25
C ARG A 24 19.68 0.55 -11.90
N MET A 25 19.29 -0.71 -11.91
CA MET A 25 19.24 -1.52 -10.70
C MET A 25 20.43 -2.47 -10.71
N SER A 26 21.19 -2.54 -9.59
CA SER A 26 22.20 -3.57 -9.48
C SER A 26 21.54 -4.94 -9.41
N THR A 27 22.28 -5.97 -9.81
CA THR A 27 21.81 -7.37 -9.77
C THR A 27 21.40 -7.79 -8.36
N GLU A 28 22.08 -7.30 -7.35
CA GLU A 28 21.81 -7.59 -5.93
C GLU A 28 20.46 -6.99 -5.51
N VAL A 29 20.21 -5.73 -5.87
CA VAL A 29 18.94 -5.05 -5.56
C VAL A 29 17.78 -5.70 -6.30
N GLU A 30 17.95 -6.08 -7.58
CA GLU A 30 16.93 -6.83 -8.32
C GLU A 30 16.63 -8.17 -7.65
N ALA A 31 17.65 -8.89 -7.22
CA ALA A 31 17.50 -10.17 -6.52
C ALA A 31 16.74 -10.01 -5.19
N GLU A 32 17.00 -8.94 -4.43
CA GLU A 32 16.31 -8.64 -3.19
C GLU A 32 14.81 -8.39 -3.42
N TYR A 33 14.45 -7.56 -4.42
CA TYR A 33 13.04 -7.35 -4.78
C TYR A 33 12.35 -8.65 -5.22
N ARG A 34 12.99 -9.44 -6.08
CA ARG A 34 12.43 -10.71 -6.55
C ARG A 34 12.22 -11.69 -5.40
N SER A 35 13.22 -11.87 -4.57
CA SER A 35 13.14 -12.76 -3.40
C SER A 35 12.01 -12.36 -2.46
N PHE A 36 11.83 -11.06 -2.21
CA PHE A 36 10.73 -10.58 -1.39
C PHE A 36 9.37 -10.87 -2.03
N LEU A 37 9.20 -10.51 -3.30
CA LEU A 37 7.93 -10.68 -4.02
C LEU A 37 7.57 -12.16 -4.18
N ASP A 38 8.53 -13.02 -4.50
CA ASP A 38 8.34 -14.48 -4.60
C ASP A 38 7.93 -15.07 -3.26
N SER A 39 8.57 -14.65 -2.17
CA SER A 39 8.21 -15.06 -0.82
C SER A 39 6.80 -14.57 -0.42
N ALA A 40 6.46 -13.34 -0.74
CA ALA A 40 5.17 -12.74 -0.40
C ALA A 40 4.01 -13.43 -1.16
N ILE A 41 4.18 -13.64 -2.48
CA ILE A 41 3.16 -14.30 -3.30
C ILE A 41 2.98 -15.77 -2.91
N SER A 42 4.07 -16.47 -2.61
CA SER A 42 4.04 -17.88 -2.18
C SER A 42 3.32 -18.04 -0.85
N GLU A 43 3.58 -17.15 0.10
CA GLU A 43 2.92 -17.16 1.40
C GLU A 43 1.42 -16.85 1.26
N GLY A 44 1.06 -15.77 0.53
CA GLY A 44 -0.34 -15.43 0.30
C GLY A 44 -1.12 -16.54 -0.43
N TYR A 45 -0.50 -17.18 -1.43
CA TYR A 45 -1.12 -18.30 -2.14
C TYR A 45 -1.34 -19.50 -1.22
N ARG A 46 -0.36 -19.83 -0.37
CA ARG A 46 -0.47 -20.90 0.63
C ARG A 46 -1.60 -20.64 1.63
N GLN A 47 -1.75 -19.41 2.11
CA GLN A 47 -2.84 -19.01 3.00
C GLN A 47 -4.21 -19.17 2.34
N LEU A 48 -4.35 -18.73 1.10
CA LEU A 48 -5.60 -18.90 0.33
C LEU A 48 -5.92 -20.38 0.10
N GLN A 49 -4.93 -21.22 -0.21
CA GLN A 49 -5.13 -22.67 -0.33
C GLN A 49 -5.51 -23.33 0.99
N ALA A 50 -5.07 -22.78 2.12
CA ALA A 50 -5.49 -23.24 3.45
C ALA A 50 -6.91 -22.78 3.83
N GLY A 51 -7.58 -21.97 2.99
CA GLY A 51 -8.93 -21.48 3.20
C GLY A 51 -9.01 -20.21 4.04
N GLU A 52 -7.90 -19.50 4.22
CA GLU A 52 -7.89 -18.17 4.88
C GLU A 52 -8.72 -17.17 4.06
N GLU A 53 -9.33 -16.22 4.74
CA GLU A 53 -10.15 -15.19 4.09
C GLU A 53 -9.29 -14.22 3.27
N GLY A 54 -9.75 -13.88 2.07
CA GLY A 54 -9.02 -12.99 1.18
C GLY A 54 -8.66 -11.65 1.81
N LEU A 55 -9.50 -11.13 2.71
CA LEU A 55 -9.26 -9.90 3.43
C LEU A 55 -8.03 -9.99 4.35
N ASP A 56 -7.91 -11.10 5.08
CA ASP A 56 -6.77 -11.34 5.98
C ASP A 56 -5.47 -11.47 5.18
N VAL A 57 -5.52 -12.21 4.07
CA VAL A 57 -4.37 -12.41 3.19
C VAL A 57 -3.90 -11.08 2.57
N VAL A 58 -4.80 -10.25 2.04
CA VAL A 58 -4.45 -8.93 1.47
C VAL A 58 -3.77 -8.06 2.53
N VAL A 59 -4.35 -7.98 3.74
CA VAL A 59 -3.77 -7.17 4.81
C VAL A 59 -2.40 -7.70 5.21
N ALA A 60 -2.27 -9.00 5.44
CA ALA A 60 -1.00 -9.61 5.86
C ALA A 60 0.13 -9.37 4.84
N ILE A 61 -0.15 -9.52 3.55
CA ILE A 61 0.86 -9.32 2.51
C ILE A 61 1.22 -7.84 2.38
N ILE A 62 0.25 -6.91 2.43
CA ILE A 62 0.54 -5.48 2.37
C ILE A 62 1.31 -5.04 3.61
N GLN A 63 0.98 -5.52 4.81
CA GLN A 63 1.75 -5.24 6.03
C GLN A 63 3.22 -5.65 5.90
N ARG A 64 3.50 -6.84 5.35
CA ARG A 64 4.89 -7.24 5.05
C ARG A 64 5.58 -6.25 4.11
N MET A 65 4.87 -5.69 3.13
CA MET A 65 5.42 -4.69 2.23
C MET A 65 5.61 -3.33 2.92
N GLU A 66 4.70 -2.94 3.82
CA GLU A 66 4.79 -1.73 4.65
C GLU A 66 5.97 -1.79 5.64
N ASP A 67 6.31 -2.97 6.15
CA ASP A 67 7.45 -3.18 7.05
C ASP A 67 8.80 -3.27 6.30
N SER A 68 8.78 -3.33 4.98
CA SER A 68 9.97 -3.43 4.15
C SER A 68 10.49 -2.07 3.68
N PRO A 69 11.80 -1.78 3.77
CA PRO A 69 12.38 -0.54 3.24
C PRO A 69 12.43 -0.50 1.70
N LEU A 70 12.09 -1.60 1.02
CA LEU A 70 12.17 -1.72 -0.44
C LEU A 70 11.10 -0.90 -1.15
N PHE A 71 9.88 -0.84 -0.60
CA PHE A 71 8.70 -0.30 -1.28
C PHE A 71 8.40 1.14 -0.84
N ASN A 72 7.58 1.82 -1.63
CA ASN A 72 7.04 3.13 -1.25
C ASN A 72 5.71 2.95 -0.49
N ALA A 73 5.78 2.30 0.64
CA ALA A 73 4.69 2.08 1.58
C ALA A 73 5.30 1.92 2.98
N GLY A 74 4.63 2.39 4.03
CA GLY A 74 5.14 2.27 5.39
C GLY A 74 6.61 2.68 5.53
N LYS A 75 7.47 1.76 5.97
CA LYS A 75 8.91 1.97 6.26
C LYS A 75 9.76 2.35 5.05
N GLY A 76 9.35 2.31 3.88
CA GLY A 76 10.14 2.73 2.71
C GLY A 76 9.48 3.87 1.96
N SER A 77 8.49 4.51 2.58
CA SER A 77 7.73 5.57 1.99
C SER A 77 8.59 6.80 1.66
N VAL A 78 8.15 7.54 0.65
CA VAL A 78 8.79 8.77 0.24
C VAL A 78 8.52 9.90 1.23
N TYR A 79 9.37 10.91 1.20
CA TYR A 79 9.19 12.14 1.99
C TYR A 79 8.32 13.17 1.27
N THR A 80 7.55 13.92 2.05
CA THR A 80 6.99 15.21 1.64
C THR A 80 8.09 16.24 1.40
N TRP A 81 7.75 17.38 0.81
CA TRP A 81 8.69 18.49 0.67
C TRP A 81 9.28 18.95 2.00
N ASP A 82 8.50 18.90 3.06
CA ASP A 82 8.90 19.35 4.39
C ASP A 82 9.67 18.27 5.19
N GLY A 83 10.01 17.15 4.54
CA GLY A 83 10.80 16.09 5.17
C GLY A 83 9.99 15.23 6.14
N LYS A 84 8.69 15.08 5.91
CA LYS A 84 7.79 14.22 6.69
C LYS A 84 7.30 13.05 5.85
N HIS A 85 6.73 12.04 6.50
CA HIS A 85 6.00 10.96 5.86
C HIS A 85 4.50 11.18 6.05
N GLU A 86 3.74 11.04 4.97
CA GLU A 86 2.29 11.04 4.96
C GLU A 86 1.85 9.82 4.14
N LEU A 87 1.15 8.90 4.77
CA LEU A 87 0.84 7.59 4.21
C LEU A 87 -0.65 7.51 3.86
N ASP A 88 -0.93 6.82 2.76
CA ASP A 88 -2.28 6.57 2.27
C ASP A 88 -2.46 5.06 2.06
N ALA A 89 -3.64 4.53 2.35
CA ALA A 89 -4.00 3.14 2.07
C ALA A 89 -5.48 2.98 1.79
N SER A 90 -5.84 1.94 1.06
CA SER A 90 -7.24 1.54 0.88
C SER A 90 -7.38 0.04 0.75
N ILE A 91 -8.57 -0.45 1.09
CA ILE A 91 -8.97 -1.84 0.95
C ILE A 91 -10.43 -1.92 0.54
N MET A 92 -10.77 -2.93 -0.27
CA MET A 92 -12.14 -3.19 -0.70
C MET A 92 -12.42 -4.69 -0.70
N HIS A 93 -13.59 -5.06 -0.17
CA HIS A 93 -14.15 -6.40 -0.22
C HIS A 93 -15.25 -6.45 -1.28
N GLY A 94 -15.02 -7.17 -2.39
CA GLY A 94 -15.87 -7.13 -3.57
C GLY A 94 -17.27 -7.71 -3.34
N ALA A 95 -17.38 -8.83 -2.62
CA ALA A 95 -18.69 -9.48 -2.40
C ALA A 95 -19.64 -8.64 -1.52
N GLN A 96 -19.09 -7.88 -0.58
CA GLN A 96 -19.87 -7.03 0.31
C GLN A 96 -20.01 -5.61 -0.20
N LEU A 97 -19.23 -5.23 -1.24
CA LEU A 97 -19.11 -3.87 -1.75
C LEU A 97 -18.70 -2.87 -0.66
N ASN A 98 -17.96 -3.35 0.35
CA ASN A 98 -17.45 -2.53 1.44
C ASN A 98 -16.03 -2.09 1.12
N ALA A 99 -15.72 -0.85 1.50
CA ALA A 99 -14.39 -0.29 1.33
C ALA A 99 -13.99 0.55 2.55
N GLY A 100 -12.69 0.65 2.79
CA GLY A 100 -12.11 1.53 3.78
C GLY A 100 -10.83 2.16 3.27
N ALA A 101 -10.60 3.41 3.64
CA ALA A 101 -9.42 4.14 3.22
C ALA A 101 -8.91 5.07 4.32
N VAL A 102 -7.60 5.32 4.27
CA VAL A 102 -6.96 6.36 5.08
C VAL A 102 -6.01 7.18 4.23
N ALA A 103 -5.89 8.46 4.56
CA ALA A 103 -5.00 9.38 3.86
C ALA A 103 -4.26 10.29 4.82
N GLY A 104 -2.97 10.55 4.51
CA GLY A 104 -2.15 11.51 5.22
C GLY A 104 -1.86 11.13 6.68
N VAL A 105 -1.83 9.85 7.03
CA VAL A 105 -1.44 9.39 8.37
C VAL A 105 0.07 9.41 8.52
N THR A 106 0.57 9.73 9.71
CA THR A 106 1.99 10.00 9.96
C THR A 106 2.60 9.15 11.07
N THR A 107 1.78 8.50 11.89
CA THR A 107 2.22 7.74 13.07
C THR A 107 1.74 6.30 13.09
N VAL A 108 0.79 5.92 12.23
CA VAL A 108 0.22 4.58 12.20
C VAL A 108 1.20 3.61 11.52
N GLN A 109 1.64 2.57 12.24
CA GLN A 109 2.61 1.60 11.74
C GLN A 109 2.16 0.95 10.43
N SER A 110 0.89 0.51 10.38
CA SER A 110 0.31 -0.16 9.22
C SER A 110 -0.94 0.59 8.72
N PRO A 111 -0.81 1.46 7.72
CA PRO A 111 -1.94 2.14 7.10
C PRO A 111 -3.01 1.20 6.53
N ILE A 112 -2.63 0.04 5.97
CA ILE A 112 -3.60 -0.93 5.45
C ILE A 112 -4.48 -1.54 6.56
N ALA A 113 -3.90 -1.80 7.73
CA ALA A 113 -4.67 -2.30 8.88
C ALA A 113 -5.67 -1.26 9.37
N LEU A 114 -5.28 0.02 9.37
CA LEU A 114 -6.19 1.10 9.71
C LEU A 114 -7.29 1.28 8.63
N ALA A 115 -6.96 1.16 7.34
CA ALA A 115 -7.96 1.20 6.27
C ALA A 115 -9.00 0.07 6.43
N ARG A 116 -8.56 -1.14 6.79
CA ARG A 116 -9.47 -2.24 7.14
C ARG A 116 -10.36 -1.89 8.33
N ALA A 117 -9.79 -1.34 9.39
CA ALA A 117 -10.55 -0.94 10.57
C ALA A 117 -11.60 0.13 10.24
N VAL A 118 -11.29 1.08 9.36
CA VAL A 118 -12.27 2.06 8.86
C VAL A 118 -13.43 1.35 8.18
N MET A 119 -13.16 0.37 7.32
CA MET A 119 -14.19 -0.41 6.62
C MET A 119 -15.08 -1.20 7.58
N GLU A 120 -14.50 -1.85 8.60
CA GLU A 120 -15.21 -2.82 9.45
C GLU A 120 -15.82 -2.20 10.72
N GLN A 121 -15.24 -1.11 11.23
CA GLN A 121 -15.54 -0.60 12.56
C GLN A 121 -15.95 0.88 12.59
N SER A 122 -16.17 1.48 11.41
CA SER A 122 -16.67 2.85 11.33
C SER A 122 -17.85 2.97 10.35
N PRO A 123 -18.69 4.00 10.47
CA PRO A 123 -19.73 4.30 9.47
C PRO A 123 -19.16 5.00 8.23
N HIS A 124 -17.86 5.24 8.16
CA HIS A 124 -17.21 6.01 7.12
C HIS A 124 -16.45 5.10 6.15
N VAL A 125 -16.31 5.54 4.91
CA VAL A 125 -15.46 4.88 3.91
C VAL A 125 -14.01 5.37 4.00
N MET A 126 -13.79 6.62 4.46
CA MET A 126 -12.46 7.21 4.48
C MET A 126 -12.28 8.13 5.68
N LEU A 127 -11.13 8.00 6.35
CA LEU A 127 -10.65 8.91 7.38
C LEU A 127 -9.30 9.52 6.96
N ALA A 128 -8.95 10.70 7.47
CA ALA A 128 -7.71 11.37 7.08
C ALA A 128 -6.98 11.98 8.28
N SER A 129 -5.64 12.03 8.14
CA SER A 129 -4.72 12.78 9.02
C SER A 129 -4.97 12.51 10.51
N LYS A 130 -5.03 13.54 11.34
CA LYS A 130 -5.20 13.43 12.80
C LYS A 130 -6.48 12.71 13.21
N GLY A 131 -7.56 12.83 12.43
CA GLY A 131 -8.81 12.11 12.71
C GLY A 131 -8.64 10.60 12.54
N ALA A 132 -7.95 10.18 11.48
CA ALA A 132 -7.62 8.77 11.27
C ALA A 132 -6.69 8.22 12.36
N GLU A 133 -5.69 9.01 12.79
CA GLU A 133 -4.77 8.64 13.88
C GLU A 133 -5.49 8.56 15.24
N GLN A 134 -6.46 9.46 15.49
CA GLN A 134 -7.30 9.36 16.68
C GLN A 134 -8.11 8.06 16.68
N PHE A 135 -8.74 7.72 15.57
CA PHE A 135 -9.48 6.48 15.42
C PHE A 135 -8.57 5.25 15.63
N ALA A 136 -7.34 5.28 15.10
CA ALA A 136 -6.35 4.24 15.34
C ALA A 136 -6.06 4.04 16.84
N ARG A 137 -5.87 5.14 17.59
CA ARG A 137 -5.65 5.08 19.06
C ARG A 137 -6.84 4.50 19.81
N GLU A 138 -8.05 4.89 19.44
CA GLU A 138 -9.29 4.38 20.07
C GLU A 138 -9.43 2.86 19.90
N LEU A 139 -8.91 2.32 18.80
CA LEU A 139 -8.91 0.88 18.52
C LEU A 139 -7.65 0.14 18.99
N GLY A 140 -6.66 0.86 19.55
CA GLY A 140 -5.39 0.26 19.95
C GLY A 140 -4.50 -0.20 18.80
N ILE A 141 -4.68 0.36 17.60
CA ILE A 141 -3.81 0.09 16.44
C ILE A 141 -2.43 0.68 16.73
N PRO A 142 -1.33 -0.07 16.49
CA PRO A 142 0.01 0.38 16.84
C PRO A 142 0.42 1.69 16.15
N GLU A 143 0.90 2.64 16.94
CA GLU A 143 1.55 3.86 16.46
C GLU A 143 3.07 3.74 16.62
N VAL A 144 3.79 4.40 15.73
CA VAL A 144 5.26 4.45 15.74
C VAL A 144 5.74 5.88 15.64
N SER A 145 6.98 6.12 16.05
CA SER A 145 7.64 7.39 15.76
C SER A 145 7.77 7.59 14.24
N PRO A 146 7.63 8.80 13.72
CA PRO A 146 7.87 9.09 12.30
C PRO A 146 9.23 8.62 11.78
N ALA A 147 10.26 8.54 12.64
CA ALA A 147 11.57 8.00 12.31
C ALA A 147 11.53 6.51 11.89
N TYR A 148 10.49 5.75 12.23
CA TYR A 148 10.31 4.38 11.79
C TYR A 148 10.24 4.24 10.27
N PHE A 149 9.66 5.23 9.57
CA PHE A 149 9.46 5.23 8.12
C PHE A 149 10.70 5.68 7.34
N GLU A 150 11.68 6.26 8.02
CA GLU A 150 12.85 6.87 7.40
C GLU A 150 13.78 5.83 6.78
N THR A 151 14.25 6.10 5.57
CA THR A 151 15.34 5.37 4.94
C THR A 151 16.31 6.34 4.28
N GLU A 152 17.59 6.03 4.33
CA GLU A 152 18.65 6.86 3.74
C GLU A 152 18.44 7.02 2.22
N ARG A 153 17.96 5.97 1.55
CA ARG A 153 17.62 6.00 0.12
C ARG A 153 16.55 7.07 -0.19
N ARG A 154 15.49 7.14 0.60
CA ARG A 154 14.40 8.10 0.39
C ARG A 154 14.80 9.52 0.76
N LYS A 155 15.64 9.67 1.76
CA LYS A 155 16.23 10.98 2.15
C LYS A 155 17.06 11.56 1.00
N ARG A 156 17.99 10.79 0.44
CA ARG A 156 18.79 11.21 -0.73
C ARG A 156 17.92 11.51 -1.95
N ALA A 157 16.84 10.75 -2.16
CA ALA A 157 15.90 11.02 -3.24
C ALA A 157 15.22 12.39 -3.07
N LEU A 158 14.79 12.75 -1.86
CA LEU A 158 14.21 14.07 -1.58
C LEU A 158 15.23 15.19 -1.80
N GLU A 159 16.47 15.03 -1.33
CA GLU A 159 17.54 16.01 -1.51
C GLU A 159 17.84 16.26 -3.00
N SER A 160 17.97 15.18 -3.77
CA SER A 160 18.13 15.26 -5.22
C SER A 160 16.95 15.93 -5.92
N TYR A 161 15.72 15.59 -5.51
CA TYR A 161 14.50 16.20 -6.02
C TYR A 161 14.49 17.72 -5.79
N LYS A 162 14.79 18.16 -4.56
CA LYS A 162 14.86 19.60 -4.20
C LYS A 162 15.91 20.33 -4.99
N ALA A 163 17.12 19.78 -5.10
CA ALA A 163 18.23 20.38 -5.87
C ALA A 163 17.86 20.59 -7.34
N ARG A 164 17.21 19.60 -7.98
CA ARG A 164 16.76 19.71 -9.37
C ARG A 164 15.69 20.80 -9.55
N LYS A 165 14.70 20.84 -8.65
CA LYS A 165 13.67 21.88 -8.68
C LYS A 165 14.26 23.29 -8.52
N GLN A 166 15.25 23.47 -7.65
CA GLN A 166 15.95 24.75 -7.48
C GLN A 166 16.75 25.15 -8.72
N ALA A 167 17.30 24.17 -9.43
CA ALA A 167 18.00 24.40 -10.69
C ALA A 167 17.09 24.61 -11.90
N GLY A 168 15.77 24.63 -11.72
CA GLY A 168 14.80 24.75 -12.82
C GLY A 168 14.69 23.51 -13.71
N VAL A 169 15.24 22.37 -13.27
CA VAL A 169 15.21 21.11 -14.01
C VAL A 169 14.00 20.31 -13.52
N GLU A 170 13.10 19.94 -14.44
CA GLU A 170 11.98 19.06 -14.07
C GLU A 170 12.50 17.73 -13.51
N PRO A 171 11.97 17.30 -12.35
CA PRO A 171 12.31 16.00 -11.80
C PRO A 171 11.84 14.89 -12.76
N ARG A 172 12.66 13.86 -12.88
CA ARG A 172 12.32 12.70 -13.70
C ARG A 172 11.03 12.03 -13.20
N VAL A 173 10.38 11.30 -14.09
CA VAL A 173 9.15 10.52 -13.80
C VAL A 173 9.37 9.54 -12.62
N ASP A 174 10.62 9.11 -12.41
CA ASP A 174 11.05 8.19 -11.36
C ASP A 174 10.70 8.61 -9.93
N PHE A 175 10.40 9.89 -9.71
CA PHE A 175 9.97 10.39 -8.40
C PHE A 175 8.45 10.32 -8.18
N LYS A 176 7.68 9.87 -9.19
CA LYS A 176 6.23 10.03 -9.19
C LYS A 176 5.43 8.81 -8.73
N PHE A 177 5.98 7.57 -8.79
CA PHE A 177 5.18 6.37 -8.61
C PHE A 177 5.87 5.33 -7.72
N GLY A 178 5.09 4.58 -6.96
CA GLY A 178 5.59 3.53 -6.09
C GLY A 178 4.55 3.11 -5.06
N THR A 179 3.34 2.75 -5.49
CA THR A 179 2.29 2.21 -4.63
C THR A 179 2.40 0.68 -4.62
N VAL A 180 2.28 0.04 -3.47
CA VAL A 180 2.11 -1.42 -3.41
C VAL A 180 0.64 -1.77 -3.55
N GLY A 181 0.36 -2.92 -4.15
CA GLY A 181 -1.00 -3.41 -4.28
C GLY A 181 -1.07 -4.93 -4.28
N VAL A 182 -2.15 -5.46 -3.72
CA VAL A 182 -2.46 -6.89 -3.68
C VAL A 182 -3.92 -7.10 -4.04
N VAL A 183 -4.18 -8.07 -4.90
CA VAL A 183 -5.53 -8.55 -5.25
C VAL A 183 -5.58 -10.05 -5.06
N VAL A 184 -6.63 -10.54 -4.45
CA VAL A 184 -6.85 -11.97 -4.26
C VAL A 184 -8.26 -12.40 -4.69
N LEU A 185 -8.37 -13.66 -5.10
CA LEU A 185 -9.60 -14.43 -5.18
C LEU A 185 -9.49 -15.54 -4.15
N ASP A 186 -10.36 -15.55 -3.15
CA ASP A 186 -10.36 -16.58 -2.11
C ASP A 186 -11.19 -17.82 -2.49
N SER A 187 -11.09 -18.86 -1.68
CA SER A 187 -11.81 -20.13 -1.88
C SER A 187 -13.34 -20.02 -1.78
N LYS A 188 -13.85 -18.88 -1.30
CA LYS A 188 -15.31 -18.57 -1.26
C LYS A 188 -15.76 -17.82 -2.51
N GLY A 189 -14.84 -17.52 -3.45
CA GLY A 189 -15.09 -16.73 -4.65
C GLY A 189 -15.12 -15.21 -4.43
N ASN A 190 -14.63 -14.73 -3.28
CA ASN A 190 -14.58 -13.31 -2.99
C ASN A 190 -13.32 -12.69 -3.63
N LEU A 191 -13.50 -11.55 -4.28
CA LEU A 191 -12.42 -10.67 -4.72
C LEU A 191 -12.15 -9.63 -3.64
N VAL A 192 -10.88 -9.51 -3.23
CA VAL A 192 -10.42 -8.49 -2.30
C VAL A 192 -9.20 -7.79 -2.88
N ALA A 193 -9.15 -6.47 -2.76
CA ALA A 193 -8.03 -5.66 -3.22
C ALA A 193 -7.61 -4.65 -2.15
N GLY A 194 -6.31 -4.40 -2.05
CA GLY A 194 -5.77 -3.37 -1.17
C GLY A 194 -4.54 -2.70 -1.74
N THR A 195 -4.28 -1.47 -1.31
CA THR A 195 -3.11 -0.68 -1.69
C THR A 195 -2.56 0.09 -0.51
N SER A 196 -1.26 0.38 -0.53
CA SER A 196 -0.61 1.27 0.42
C SER A 196 0.51 2.08 -0.24
N THR A 197 0.68 3.33 0.17
CA THR A 197 1.66 4.23 -0.47
C THR A 197 2.09 5.39 0.43
N GLY A 198 3.30 5.90 0.18
CA GLY A 198 3.75 7.22 0.64
C GLY A 198 3.45 8.35 -0.36
N GLY A 199 2.86 8.04 -1.52
CA GLY A 199 2.59 9.01 -2.58
C GLY A 199 3.82 9.37 -3.42
N MET A 200 4.04 10.66 -3.68
CA MET A 200 5.12 11.20 -4.51
C MET A 200 6.22 11.84 -3.67
N THR A 201 7.48 11.65 -4.05
CA THR A 201 8.61 12.38 -3.45
C THR A 201 8.40 13.89 -3.57
N GLY A 202 8.53 14.58 -2.43
CA GLY A 202 8.39 16.02 -2.38
C GLY A 202 6.95 16.54 -2.53
N LYS A 203 5.94 15.69 -2.32
CA LYS A 203 4.53 16.12 -2.29
C LYS A 203 4.32 17.23 -1.26
N ARG A 204 3.35 18.11 -1.51
CA ARG A 204 3.04 19.29 -0.69
C ARG A 204 1.55 19.40 -0.42
N TRP A 205 1.20 20.24 0.53
CA TRP A 205 -0.17 20.70 0.78
C TRP A 205 -1.16 19.59 1.09
N GLY A 206 -0.69 18.49 1.72
CA GLY A 206 -1.53 17.33 1.99
C GLY A 206 -2.01 16.61 0.73
N ARG A 207 -1.17 16.58 -0.34
CA ARG A 207 -1.53 15.88 -1.58
C ARG A 207 -1.84 14.42 -1.31
N ILE A 208 -3.04 14.03 -1.63
CA ILE A 208 -3.52 12.65 -1.63
C ILE A 208 -3.43 12.13 -3.07
N GLY A 209 -2.94 10.90 -3.23
CA GLY A 209 -2.84 10.23 -4.52
C GLY A 209 -4.14 9.52 -4.92
N ASP A 210 -4.02 8.66 -5.89
CA ASP A 210 -5.10 7.79 -6.38
C ASP A 210 -5.33 6.57 -5.49
N ALA A 211 -4.30 6.11 -4.77
CA ALA A 211 -4.36 4.88 -3.98
C ALA A 211 -5.55 4.81 -3.00
N PRO A 212 -5.87 5.85 -2.19
CA PRO A 212 -7.03 5.81 -1.31
C PRO A 212 -8.35 6.17 -2.01
N VAL A 213 -8.33 6.57 -3.29
CA VAL A 213 -9.49 7.06 -4.04
C VAL A 213 -9.96 6.05 -5.09
N SER A 214 -9.06 5.60 -5.96
CA SER A 214 -9.40 4.79 -7.14
C SER A 214 -10.02 3.46 -6.79
N TYR A 215 -9.59 2.85 -5.70
CA TYR A 215 -10.04 1.54 -5.29
C TYR A 215 -11.28 1.56 -4.40
N THR A 216 -11.67 2.73 -3.91
CA THR A 216 -12.85 2.90 -3.05
C THR A 216 -14.03 3.56 -3.76
N HIS A 217 -13.82 4.27 -4.88
CA HIS A 217 -14.84 5.08 -5.53
C HIS A 217 -15.00 4.81 -7.03
N LEU A 218 -14.04 4.13 -7.67
CA LEU A 218 -14.18 3.72 -9.06
C LEU A 218 -14.84 2.34 -9.13
N THR A 219 -16.14 2.31 -9.12
CA THR A 219 -16.84 1.23 -9.79
C THR A 219 -16.55 1.38 -11.28
N LEU A 220 -15.79 0.45 -11.86
CA LEU A 220 -15.71 0.35 -13.32
C LEU A 220 -17.15 0.25 -13.84
N PRO A 221 -17.56 1.07 -14.83
CA PRO A 221 -18.85 0.89 -15.44
C PRO A 221 -18.89 -0.52 -15.99
N THR A 222 -19.66 -1.38 -15.36
CA THR A 222 -20.02 -2.68 -15.91
C THR A 222 -20.98 -2.39 -17.06
N ASN A 223 -20.42 -2.07 -18.22
CA ASN A 223 -21.17 -2.16 -19.45
C ASN A 223 -21.32 -3.64 -19.77
N CYS A 224 -22.44 -4.18 -19.35
CA CYS A 224 -22.97 -5.43 -19.89
C CYS A 224 -23.47 -5.19 -21.30
#